data_c4acc63040103210dc944388f65ff35b
#
_entry.id   c4acc63040103210dc944388f65ff35b
#
_cell.length_a   1.000
_cell.length_b   1.000
_cell.length_c   1.000
_cell.angle_alpha   90.00
_cell.angle_beta   90.00
_cell.angle_gamma   90.00
#
_symmetry.space_group_name_H-M   'P 1'
#
loop_
_entity.id
_entity.type
_entity.pdbx_description
1 polymer ?
#
loop_
_entity_poly.entity_id
_entity_poly.type
_entity_poly.pdbx_seq_one_letter_code
_entity_poly.pdbx_strand_id
1 'polypeptide(L)'
;MLPIHRLILPCIAVVCGSAPCLALDIDPAAIRAQLVLQQEPAGAVGLTAAKQQLTSEPKPVVVAGRIGAKGIEPFLENKASFVLVEIPADDHAKKPGHDADNCPFCKKKQAGAPMAAVQFLGADGKVIPIDSRKLFGLAKGADVVVRGMAVFDPKLAIQVIQLTADGIYVRPK
;
A
#
# COMPACT_ATOMS: atom_id res chain seq x y z
N MET A 1 -22.39 30.98 -75.96
CA MET A 1 -23.29 31.01 -74.79
C MET A 1 -23.11 29.70 -74.04
N LEU A 2 -22.25 29.69 -73.00
CA LEU A 2 -22.05 28.52 -72.11
C LEU A 2 -22.81 28.75 -70.81
N PRO A 3 -23.55 27.78 -70.27
CA PRO A 3 -24.18 27.91 -68.97
C PRO A 3 -23.17 27.58 -67.82
N ILE A 4 -23.17 28.48 -66.86
CA ILE A 4 -22.35 28.38 -65.61
C ILE A 4 -23.06 27.41 -64.66
N HIS A 5 -22.42 26.22 -64.41
CA HIS A 5 -22.88 25.29 -63.35
C HIS A 5 -22.38 25.79 -62.02
N ARG A 6 -23.32 26.18 -61.15
CA ARG A 6 -23.05 26.48 -59.72
C ARG A 6 -22.86 25.17 -58.96
N LEU A 7 -21.64 24.93 -58.51
CA LEU A 7 -21.31 23.85 -57.62
C LEU A 7 -21.73 24.24 -56.18
N ILE A 8 -22.75 23.55 -55.63
CA ILE A 8 -23.16 23.72 -54.25
C ILE A 8 -22.37 22.72 -53.41
N LEU A 9 -21.48 23.23 -52.54
CA LEU A 9 -20.70 22.44 -51.57
C LEU A 9 -21.60 22.19 -50.32
N PRO A 10 -21.81 20.94 -49.87
CA PRO A 10 -22.47 20.71 -48.61
C PRO A 10 -21.49 20.94 -47.47
N CYS A 11 -21.83 21.85 -46.54
CA CYS A 11 -21.17 22.00 -45.24
C CYS A 11 -21.49 20.77 -44.37
N ILE A 12 -20.49 19.91 -44.16
CA ILE A 12 -20.57 18.82 -43.17
C ILE A 12 -20.29 19.44 -41.81
N ALA A 13 -21.32 19.61 -40.99
CA ALA A 13 -21.18 19.99 -39.57
C ALA A 13 -20.63 18.80 -38.79
N VAL A 14 -19.36 18.87 -38.37
CA VAL A 14 -18.77 17.91 -37.45
C VAL A 14 -19.30 18.21 -36.04
N VAL A 15 -20.22 17.39 -35.58
CA VAL A 15 -20.69 17.39 -34.18
C VAL A 15 -19.62 16.73 -33.33
N CYS A 16 -18.79 17.55 -32.67
CA CYS A 16 -17.91 17.10 -31.61
C CYS A 16 -18.75 16.63 -30.41
N GLY A 17 -19.04 15.33 -30.35
CA GLY A 17 -19.64 14.70 -29.19
C GLY A 17 -18.69 14.74 -28.00
N SER A 18 -18.98 15.60 -27.02
CA SER A 18 -18.31 15.59 -25.72
C SER A 18 -18.69 14.28 -25.01
N ALA A 19 -17.81 13.28 -25.06
CA ALA A 19 -17.99 12.09 -24.23
C ALA A 19 -17.90 12.53 -22.77
N PRO A 20 -18.90 12.21 -21.90
CA PRO A 20 -18.78 12.45 -20.47
C PRO A 20 -17.61 11.63 -19.95
N CYS A 21 -16.62 12.30 -19.37
CA CYS A 21 -15.58 11.67 -18.58
C CYS A 21 -16.28 11.08 -17.35
N LEU A 22 -16.58 9.77 -17.38
CA LEU A 22 -17.07 9.05 -16.22
C LEU A 22 -15.92 9.07 -15.21
N ALA A 23 -15.98 9.98 -14.25
CA ALA A 23 -15.19 9.88 -13.03
C ALA A 23 -15.55 8.53 -12.41
N LEU A 24 -14.62 7.57 -12.39
CA LEU A 24 -14.77 6.34 -11.64
C LEU A 24 -14.90 6.76 -10.17
N ASP A 25 -16.12 6.72 -9.67
CA ASP A 25 -16.43 6.97 -8.27
C ASP A 25 -15.79 5.83 -7.47
N ILE A 26 -14.70 6.14 -6.79
CA ILE A 26 -13.94 5.17 -6.00
C ILE A 26 -14.75 4.93 -4.72
N ASP A 27 -15.46 3.81 -4.64
CA ASP A 27 -16.17 3.40 -3.42
C ASP A 27 -15.21 2.79 -2.39
N PRO A 28 -14.91 3.50 -1.29
CA PRO A 28 -13.99 2.99 -0.26
C PRO A 28 -14.52 1.72 0.42
N ALA A 29 -15.85 1.53 0.52
CA ALA A 29 -16.45 0.37 1.16
C ALA A 29 -16.25 -0.89 0.31
N ALA A 30 -16.44 -0.79 -1.01
CA ALA A 30 -16.19 -1.89 -1.93
C ALA A 30 -14.71 -2.29 -1.95
N ILE A 31 -13.79 -1.32 -1.97
CA ILE A 31 -12.34 -1.58 -1.90
C ILE A 31 -11.99 -2.25 -0.57
N ARG A 32 -12.50 -1.74 0.54
CA ARG A 32 -12.26 -2.33 1.86
C ARG A 32 -12.74 -3.78 1.94
N ALA A 33 -13.92 -4.08 1.39
CA ALA A 33 -14.47 -5.44 1.39
C ALA A 33 -13.61 -6.43 0.60
N GLN A 34 -12.90 -5.97 -0.43
CA GLN A 34 -12.01 -6.81 -1.22
C GLN A 34 -10.64 -7.03 -0.55
N LEU A 35 -10.11 -6.02 0.15
CA LEU A 35 -8.75 -6.03 0.64
C LEU A 35 -8.63 -6.45 2.12
N VAL A 36 -9.67 -6.25 2.95
CA VAL A 36 -9.63 -6.65 4.36
C VAL A 36 -9.97 -8.13 4.50
N LEU A 37 -9.00 -8.88 5.00
CA LEU A 37 -9.14 -10.31 5.23
C LEU A 37 -9.92 -10.57 6.53
N GLN A 38 -10.86 -11.52 6.51
CA GLN A 38 -11.65 -11.90 7.66
C GLN A 38 -10.89 -12.81 8.65
N GLN A 39 -9.83 -13.45 8.17
CA GLN A 39 -8.98 -14.34 8.95
C GLN A 39 -7.51 -14.05 8.65
N GLU A 40 -6.65 -14.28 9.63
CA GLU A 40 -5.21 -14.16 9.44
C GLU A 40 -4.74 -15.16 8.40
N PRO A 41 -4.08 -14.73 7.32
CA PRO A 41 -3.58 -15.64 6.30
C PRO A 41 -2.46 -16.52 6.88
N ALA A 42 -2.47 -17.81 6.52
CA ALA A 42 -1.45 -18.75 6.95
C ALA A 42 -0.06 -18.40 6.37
N GLY A 43 0.98 -18.83 7.08
CA GLY A 43 2.37 -18.64 6.61
C GLY A 43 2.94 -17.23 6.83
N ALA A 44 2.33 -16.46 7.73
CA ALA A 44 2.84 -15.13 8.07
C ALA A 44 4.24 -15.22 8.70
N VAL A 45 5.20 -14.51 8.12
CA VAL A 45 6.58 -14.42 8.61
C VAL A 45 6.89 -12.97 9.03
N GLY A 46 7.83 -12.78 9.96
CA GLY A 46 8.33 -11.44 10.30
C GLY A 46 9.17 -10.84 9.16
N LEU A 47 9.40 -9.53 9.22
CA LEU A 47 10.12 -8.80 8.18
C LEU A 47 11.56 -9.30 8.01
N THR A 48 12.22 -9.71 9.10
CA THR A 48 13.58 -10.26 9.05
C THR A 48 13.62 -11.57 8.26
N ALA A 49 12.68 -12.48 8.50
CA ALA A 49 12.59 -13.74 7.76
C ALA A 49 12.18 -13.52 6.30
N ALA A 50 11.25 -12.60 6.05
CA ALA A 50 10.85 -12.22 4.69
C ALA A 50 12.02 -11.67 3.90
N LYS A 51 12.82 -10.75 4.49
CA LYS A 51 14.02 -10.17 3.85
C LYS A 51 15.02 -11.23 3.37
N GLN A 52 15.18 -12.34 4.12
CA GLN A 52 16.11 -13.41 3.77
C GLN A 52 15.66 -14.23 2.56
N GLN A 53 14.36 -14.26 2.27
CA GLN A 53 13.76 -15.05 1.17
C GLN A 53 13.51 -14.23 -0.10
N LEU A 54 13.51 -12.90 0.03
CA LEU A 54 13.21 -11.98 -1.06
C LEU A 54 14.46 -11.63 -1.87
N THR A 55 14.23 -11.34 -3.14
CA THR A 55 15.23 -10.89 -4.12
C THR A 55 14.67 -9.66 -4.85
N SER A 56 15.39 -9.17 -5.85
CA SER A 56 14.92 -8.14 -6.77
C SER A 56 13.75 -8.59 -7.66
N GLU A 57 13.47 -9.90 -7.72
CA GLU A 57 12.30 -10.42 -8.42
C GLU A 57 11.08 -10.48 -7.50
N PRO A 58 9.87 -10.12 -7.98
CA PRO A 58 8.65 -10.19 -7.19
C PRO A 58 8.33 -11.62 -6.77
N LYS A 59 8.11 -11.82 -5.46
CA LYS A 59 7.71 -13.13 -4.90
C LYS A 59 6.47 -12.97 -4.01
N PRO A 60 5.54 -13.95 -4.01
CA PRO A 60 4.41 -13.96 -3.11
C PRO A 60 4.90 -14.09 -1.66
N VAL A 61 4.32 -13.31 -0.77
CA VAL A 61 4.68 -13.32 0.65
C VAL A 61 3.50 -12.95 1.53
N VAL A 62 3.48 -13.49 2.75
CA VAL A 62 2.60 -13.08 3.84
C VAL A 62 3.49 -12.56 4.97
N VAL A 63 3.40 -11.29 5.26
CA VAL A 63 4.29 -10.60 6.20
C VAL A 63 3.52 -10.08 7.40
N ALA A 64 3.98 -10.42 8.59
CA ALA A 64 3.51 -9.82 9.84
C ALA A 64 4.44 -8.66 10.22
N GLY A 65 3.85 -7.51 10.56
CA GLY A 65 4.60 -6.34 10.96
C GLY A 65 3.76 -5.39 11.81
N ARG A 66 4.43 -4.46 12.46
CA ARG A 66 3.80 -3.36 13.21
C ARG A 66 3.82 -2.10 12.38
N ILE A 67 2.70 -1.40 12.31
CA ILE A 67 2.64 -0.10 11.63
C ILE A 67 3.51 0.90 12.38
N GLY A 68 4.56 1.35 11.72
CA GLY A 68 5.55 2.25 12.29
C GLY A 68 6.66 2.56 11.32
N ALA A 69 7.40 3.62 11.60
CA ALA A 69 8.59 3.99 10.86
C ALA A 69 9.59 4.65 11.80
N LYS A 70 10.88 4.55 11.47
CA LYS A 70 11.96 5.08 12.31
C LYS A 70 12.03 6.60 12.16
N GLY A 71 11.41 7.33 13.11
CA GLY A 71 11.51 8.79 13.19
C GLY A 71 10.70 9.58 12.15
N ILE A 72 9.87 8.92 11.36
CA ILE A 72 8.98 9.55 10.37
C ILE A 72 7.53 9.06 10.54
N GLU A 73 6.59 9.74 9.91
CA GLU A 73 5.19 9.31 9.83
C GLU A 73 5.11 8.03 8.99
N PRO A 74 4.48 6.94 9.49
CA PRO A 74 4.39 5.69 8.76
C PRO A 74 3.35 5.68 7.64
N PHE A 75 2.43 6.62 7.61
CA PHE A 75 1.37 6.70 6.60
C PHE A 75 1.69 7.75 5.54
N LEU A 76 1.38 7.42 4.29
CA LEU A 76 1.44 8.40 3.20
C LEU A 76 0.05 9.02 3.02
N GLU A 77 -0.03 10.34 3.19
CA GLU A 77 -1.30 11.06 3.09
C GLU A 77 -2.00 10.84 1.76
N ASN A 78 -3.33 10.66 1.83
CA ASN A 78 -4.19 10.43 0.67
C ASN A 78 -3.77 9.26 -0.22
N LYS A 79 -3.10 8.25 0.37
CA LYS A 79 -2.70 7.03 -0.35
C LYS A 79 -2.89 5.80 0.53
N ALA A 80 -3.30 4.69 -0.08
CA ALA A 80 -3.32 3.38 0.57
C ALA A 80 -1.89 2.83 0.65
N SER A 81 -1.06 3.49 1.45
CA SER A 81 0.35 3.13 1.64
C SER A 81 0.79 3.45 3.07
N PHE A 82 1.61 2.56 3.63
CA PHE A 82 2.18 2.72 4.96
C PHE A 82 3.47 1.91 5.13
N VAL A 83 4.16 2.16 6.22
CA VAL A 83 5.42 1.46 6.55
C VAL A 83 5.19 0.49 7.71
N LEU A 84 5.79 -0.69 7.57
CA LEU A 84 5.88 -1.70 8.63
C LEU A 84 7.29 -1.76 9.18
N VAL A 85 7.37 -2.00 10.48
CA VAL A 85 8.59 -2.38 11.20
C VAL A 85 8.42 -3.77 11.78
N GLU A 86 9.53 -4.42 12.15
CA GLU A 86 9.52 -5.73 12.79
C GLU A 86 8.72 -5.69 14.10
N ILE A 87 7.88 -6.70 14.33
CA ILE A 87 7.22 -6.89 15.62
C ILE A 87 8.27 -7.40 16.61
N PRO A 88 8.52 -6.70 17.72
CA PRO A 88 9.46 -7.19 18.72
C PRO A 88 9.06 -8.57 19.26
N ALA A 89 10.00 -9.49 19.25
CA ALA A 89 9.76 -10.87 19.73
C ALA A 89 9.69 -10.97 21.27
N ASP A 90 10.13 -9.92 22.00
CA ASP A 90 10.22 -9.92 23.44
C ASP A 90 9.00 -9.28 24.12
N ASP A 91 8.70 -9.78 25.32
CA ASP A 91 7.59 -9.27 26.14
C ASP A 91 7.83 -7.87 26.70
N HIS A 92 9.06 -7.33 26.57
CA HIS A 92 9.37 -5.98 27.01
C HIS A 92 8.52 -4.92 26.31
N ALA A 93 8.35 -5.06 25.01
CA ALA A 93 7.54 -4.13 24.20
C ALA A 93 6.02 -4.31 24.41
N LYS A 94 5.59 -5.42 25.04
CA LYS A 94 4.18 -5.73 25.29
C LYS A 94 3.70 -5.28 26.68
N LYS A 95 4.60 -4.76 27.53
CA LYS A 95 4.23 -4.33 28.89
C LYS A 95 3.21 -3.18 28.84
N PRO A 96 2.14 -3.23 29.64
CA PRO A 96 1.19 -2.14 29.73
C PRO A 96 1.90 -0.80 30.05
N GLY A 97 1.58 0.25 29.30
CA GLY A 97 2.19 1.56 29.47
C GLY A 97 3.60 1.70 28.89
N HIS A 98 4.17 0.67 28.24
CA HIS A 98 5.47 0.77 27.58
C HIS A 98 5.40 1.53 26.26
N ASP A 99 6.13 2.64 26.19
CA ASP A 99 6.29 3.41 24.96
C ASP A 99 7.54 2.95 24.20
N ALA A 100 7.34 2.10 23.19
CA ALA A 100 8.44 1.56 22.38
C ALA A 100 9.18 2.65 21.59
N ASP A 101 8.49 3.75 21.24
CA ASP A 101 9.08 4.86 20.49
C ASP A 101 10.03 5.71 21.36
N ASN A 102 9.84 5.71 22.67
CA ASN A 102 10.69 6.43 23.62
C ASN A 102 11.66 5.54 24.40
N CYS A 103 11.52 4.21 24.31
CA CYS A 103 12.42 3.28 24.98
C CYS A 103 13.77 3.16 24.27
N PRO A 104 14.91 3.45 24.94
CA PRO A 104 16.24 3.34 24.33
C PRO A 104 16.58 1.93 23.83
N PHE A 105 16.12 0.90 24.54
CA PHE A 105 16.34 -0.51 24.16
C PHE A 105 15.56 -0.87 22.91
N CYS A 106 14.28 -0.46 22.82
CA CYS A 106 13.46 -0.68 21.63
C CYS A 106 14.02 0.06 20.43
N LYS A 107 14.44 1.32 20.60
CA LYS A 107 15.11 2.11 19.55
C LYS A 107 16.38 1.42 19.03
N LYS A 108 17.22 0.91 19.92
CA LYS A 108 18.45 0.20 19.52
C LYS A 108 18.15 -1.08 18.74
N LYS A 109 17.16 -1.88 19.17
CA LYS A 109 16.73 -3.10 18.46
C LYS A 109 16.12 -2.77 17.10
N GLN A 110 15.30 -1.73 17.03
CA GLN A 110 14.67 -1.30 15.79
C GLN A 110 15.66 -0.65 14.81
N ALA A 111 16.77 -0.09 15.28
CA ALA A 111 17.74 0.60 14.42
C ALA A 111 18.26 -0.27 13.27
N GLY A 112 18.52 -1.57 13.53
CA GLY A 112 18.97 -2.56 12.54
C GLY A 112 17.87 -3.39 11.88
N ALA A 113 16.63 -3.31 12.38
CA ALA A 113 15.54 -4.14 11.87
C ALA A 113 15.10 -3.69 10.47
N PRO A 114 14.69 -4.62 9.57
CA PRO A 114 14.16 -4.27 8.27
C PRO A 114 12.84 -3.51 8.39
N MET A 115 12.55 -2.72 7.35
CA MET A 115 11.25 -2.08 7.15
C MET A 115 10.63 -2.59 5.86
N ALA A 116 9.29 -2.51 5.77
CA ALA A 116 8.58 -2.74 4.54
C ALA A 116 7.69 -1.55 4.20
N ALA A 117 7.79 -1.06 2.97
CA ALA A 117 6.86 -0.11 2.40
C ALA A 117 5.73 -0.89 1.73
N VAL A 118 4.52 -0.76 2.26
CA VAL A 118 3.31 -1.42 1.78
C VAL A 118 2.51 -0.45 0.94
N GLN A 119 2.03 -0.90 -0.21
CA GLN A 119 1.12 -0.15 -1.07
C GLN A 119 0.02 -1.05 -1.61
N PHE A 120 -1.19 -0.49 -1.75
CA PHE A 120 -2.32 -1.14 -2.41
C PHE A 120 -2.58 -0.43 -3.73
N LEU A 121 -2.66 -1.22 -4.80
CA LEU A 121 -2.88 -0.68 -6.15
C LEU A 121 -4.36 -0.84 -6.55
N GLY A 122 -4.87 0.17 -7.23
CA GLY A 122 -6.15 0.11 -7.91
C GLY A 122 -6.06 -0.66 -9.23
N ALA A 123 -7.19 -0.81 -9.91
CA ALA A 123 -7.26 -1.47 -11.21
C ALA A 123 -6.43 -0.78 -12.31
N ASP A 124 -6.12 0.49 -12.12
CA ASP A 124 -5.27 1.28 -13.01
C ASP A 124 -3.76 1.11 -12.74
N GLY A 125 -3.38 0.25 -11.78
CA GLY A 125 -2.00 0.00 -11.38
C GLY A 125 -1.37 1.12 -10.55
N LYS A 126 -2.15 2.14 -10.16
CA LYS A 126 -1.67 3.22 -9.28
C LYS A 126 -2.06 2.96 -7.84
N VAL A 127 -1.32 3.57 -6.91
CA VAL A 127 -1.67 3.49 -5.49
C VAL A 127 -3.05 4.11 -5.28
N ILE A 128 -3.95 3.38 -4.63
CA ILE A 128 -5.31 3.81 -4.31
C ILE A 128 -5.25 5.17 -3.60
N PRO A 129 -5.94 6.22 -4.10
CA PRO A 129 -5.83 7.59 -3.58
C PRO A 129 -6.73 7.83 -2.36
N ILE A 130 -6.67 6.90 -1.40
CA ILE A 130 -7.39 6.96 -0.13
C ILE A 130 -6.40 6.68 0.99
N ASP A 131 -6.38 7.53 2.02
CA ASP A 131 -5.52 7.34 3.19
C ASP A 131 -5.80 5.98 3.86
N SER A 132 -4.73 5.21 4.13
CA SER A 132 -4.82 3.87 4.74
C SER A 132 -5.53 3.88 6.09
N ARG A 133 -5.42 4.97 6.86
CA ARG A 133 -6.10 5.16 8.14
C ARG A 133 -7.61 5.18 7.95
N LYS A 134 -8.08 5.86 6.92
CA LYS A 134 -9.51 5.96 6.57
C LYS A 134 -10.01 4.67 5.92
N LEU A 135 -9.22 4.11 5.00
CA LEU A 135 -9.62 2.94 4.23
C LEU A 135 -9.73 1.69 5.10
N PHE A 136 -8.76 1.46 5.98
CA PHE A 136 -8.65 0.21 6.76
C PHE A 136 -8.87 0.40 8.27
N GLY A 137 -9.02 1.64 8.75
CA GLY A 137 -9.10 1.91 10.19
C GLY A 137 -7.77 1.72 10.92
N LEU A 138 -6.64 1.93 10.23
CA LEU A 138 -5.31 1.69 10.78
C LEU A 138 -4.86 2.81 11.72
N ALA A 139 -4.02 2.42 12.68
CA ALA A 139 -3.34 3.35 13.57
C ALA A 139 -1.87 2.95 13.71
N LYS A 140 -1.01 3.93 14.01
CA LYS A 140 0.39 3.67 14.38
C LYS A 140 0.45 2.72 15.58
N GLY A 141 1.36 1.76 15.53
CA GLY A 141 1.51 0.73 16.56
C GLY A 141 0.56 -0.47 16.44
N ALA A 142 -0.35 -0.48 15.47
CA ALA A 142 -1.17 -1.66 15.19
C ALA A 142 -0.33 -2.78 14.56
N ASP A 143 -0.56 -4.01 14.99
CA ASP A 143 0.03 -5.22 14.39
C ASP A 143 -0.88 -5.69 13.26
N VAL A 144 -0.30 -5.90 12.08
CA VAL A 144 -1.03 -6.32 10.88
C VAL A 144 -0.32 -7.46 10.18
N VAL A 145 -1.08 -8.24 9.41
CA VAL A 145 -0.55 -9.22 8.46
C VAL A 145 -0.96 -8.81 7.07
N VAL A 146 -0.01 -8.68 6.18
CA VAL A 146 -0.20 -8.23 4.80
C VAL A 146 0.22 -9.33 3.85
N ARG A 147 -0.65 -9.65 2.90
CA ARG A 147 -0.39 -10.59 1.81
C ARG A 147 -0.16 -9.81 0.52
N GLY A 148 0.74 -10.28 -0.34
CA GLY A 148 0.99 -9.66 -1.63
C GLY A 148 2.26 -10.14 -2.30
N MET A 149 2.73 -9.34 -3.26
CA MET A 149 3.99 -9.55 -3.98
C MET A 149 5.05 -8.60 -3.42
N ALA A 150 6.20 -9.13 -3.05
CA ALA A 150 7.28 -8.32 -2.46
C ALA A 150 8.60 -8.49 -3.21
N VAL A 151 9.39 -7.44 -3.18
CA VAL A 151 10.76 -7.40 -3.68
C VAL A 151 11.67 -6.82 -2.61
N PHE A 152 12.92 -7.27 -2.61
CA PHE A 152 13.99 -6.68 -1.82
C PHE A 152 15.27 -6.65 -2.64
N ASP A 153 15.76 -5.45 -2.94
CA ASP A 153 17.04 -5.28 -3.63
C ASP A 153 18.09 -4.71 -2.68
N PRO A 154 19.11 -5.51 -2.29
CA PRO A 154 20.18 -5.06 -1.41
C PRO A 154 21.10 -4.01 -2.04
N LYS A 155 21.05 -3.80 -3.36
CA LYS A 155 21.86 -2.82 -4.08
C LYS A 155 21.27 -1.41 -4.02
N LEU A 156 20.00 -1.27 -3.64
CA LEU A 156 19.38 0.06 -3.50
C LEU A 156 19.95 0.79 -2.28
N ALA A 157 20.09 2.11 -2.40
CA ALA A 157 20.57 2.97 -1.32
C ALA A 157 19.66 2.90 -0.08
N ILE A 158 18.35 2.72 -0.30
CA ILE A 158 17.35 2.53 0.76
C ILE A 158 16.91 1.07 0.72
N GLN A 159 17.39 0.30 1.69
CA GLN A 159 17.10 -1.14 1.81
C GLN A 159 15.77 -1.37 2.52
N VAL A 160 14.67 -1.23 1.80
CA VAL A 160 13.31 -1.45 2.28
C VAL A 160 12.66 -2.54 1.44
N ILE A 161 11.94 -3.47 2.09
CA ILE A 161 11.07 -4.42 1.38
C ILE A 161 9.94 -3.61 0.73
N GLN A 162 9.77 -3.73 -0.57
CA GLN A 162 8.65 -3.13 -1.29
C GLN A 162 7.56 -4.19 -1.43
N LEU A 163 6.38 -3.96 -0.85
CA LEU A 163 5.27 -4.90 -0.83
C LEU A 163 4.04 -4.31 -1.53
N THR A 164 3.69 -4.85 -2.68
CA THR A 164 2.42 -4.59 -3.35
C THR A 164 1.39 -5.56 -2.80
N ALA A 165 0.49 -5.03 -1.97
CA ALA A 165 -0.45 -5.81 -1.19
C ALA A 165 -1.76 -6.09 -1.95
N ASP A 166 -2.30 -7.29 -1.78
CA ASP A 166 -3.61 -7.74 -2.22
C ASP A 166 -4.55 -8.11 -1.07
N GLY A 167 -4.07 -8.07 0.18
CA GLY A 167 -4.87 -8.32 1.36
C GLY A 167 -4.20 -7.86 2.64
N ILE A 168 -5.02 -7.42 3.60
CA ILE A 168 -4.59 -7.00 4.93
C ILE A 168 -5.50 -7.61 6.00
N TYR A 169 -4.88 -8.11 7.05
CA TYR A 169 -5.54 -8.53 8.29
C TYR A 169 -5.01 -7.69 9.44
N VAL A 170 -5.91 -7.08 10.21
CA VAL A 170 -5.54 -6.30 11.40
C VAL A 170 -5.70 -7.19 12.62
N ARG A 171 -4.60 -7.44 13.33
CA ARG A 171 -4.64 -8.24 14.56
C ARG A 171 -5.39 -7.51 15.66
N PRO A 172 -6.29 -8.18 16.39
CA PRO A 172 -6.90 -7.59 17.58
C PRO A 172 -5.83 -7.29 18.64
N LYS A 173 -6.08 -6.24 19.44
CA LYS A 173 -5.20 -5.89 20.56
C LYS A 173 -5.47 -6.80 21.76
#